data_7f45dba267b5d4cca7b346ab17b876ae
#
_entry.id   7f45dba267b5d4cca7b346ab17b876ae
#
_cell.length_a   1.000
_cell.length_b   1.000
_cell.length_c   1.000
_cell.angle_alpha   90.00
_cell.angle_beta   90.00
_cell.angle_gamma   90.00
#
_symmetry.space_group_name_H-M   'P 1'
#
loop_
_entity.id
_entity.type
_entity.pdbx_description
1 polymer ?
#
loop_
_entity_poly.entity_id
_entity_poly.type
_entity_poly.pdbx_seq_one_letter_code
_entity_poly.pdbx_strand_id
1 'polypeptide(L)'
;MLTLRICRLSFGSEWMVSLNSDFEVVIAGGGISGLTAATVSARLGRKTLVLIGDMLGGNLVSIEKIEGYPGFPDGIPGYDLCPLVQAQAAEAGAEFDMTMLDTLRPLPQGWVVSGGVQQYAARAVILATGTTMKELGVPGELDLVGRGVSHCASCDAPLLRDRVVAVVGGGDSALQ
;
A
#
# COMPACT_ATOMS: atom_id res chain seq x y z
N MET A 1 28.05 -12.51 -21.00
CA MET A 1 29.04 -11.86 -20.14
C MET A 1 28.80 -10.37 -20.24
N LEU A 2 27.86 -9.83 -19.41
CA LEU A 2 27.49 -8.41 -19.41
C LEU A 2 28.24 -7.73 -18.28
N THR A 3 29.17 -6.86 -18.66
CA THR A 3 30.03 -6.10 -17.76
C THR A 3 29.22 -5.01 -17.06
N LEU A 4 29.12 -5.09 -15.73
CA LEU A 4 28.62 -4.01 -14.89
C LEU A 4 29.48 -2.76 -15.09
N ARG A 5 28.95 -1.72 -15.72
CA ARG A 5 29.54 -0.40 -15.67
C ARG A 5 29.01 0.33 -14.42
N ILE A 6 29.83 0.32 -13.39
CA ILE A 6 29.65 1.20 -12.23
C ILE A 6 29.90 2.62 -12.73
N CYS A 7 28.86 3.42 -12.84
CA CYS A 7 28.98 4.86 -13.07
C CYS A 7 29.41 5.52 -11.77
N ARG A 8 30.73 5.76 -11.61
CA ARG A 8 31.26 6.57 -10.53
C ARG A 8 30.90 8.03 -10.82
N LEU A 9 29.85 8.52 -10.21
CA LEU A 9 29.63 9.95 -10.06
C LEU A 9 30.28 10.38 -8.74
N SER A 10 31.37 11.15 -8.83
CA SER A 10 31.97 11.84 -7.69
C SER A 10 31.07 13.00 -7.28
N PHE A 11 30.20 12.76 -6.34
CA PHE A 11 29.56 13.78 -5.50
C PHE A 11 29.96 13.54 -4.05
N GLY A 12 30.17 14.63 -3.30
CA GLY A 12 30.76 14.65 -1.98
C GLY A 12 30.18 13.64 -0.99
N SER A 13 30.94 13.36 0.05
CA SER A 13 30.81 12.36 1.10
C SER A 13 29.43 12.26 1.75
N GLU A 14 28.41 11.85 0.99
CA GLU A 14 27.11 11.49 1.49
C GLU A 14 26.84 10.02 1.15
N TRP A 15 26.98 9.18 2.20
CA TRP A 15 26.38 7.86 2.36
C TRP A 15 26.37 6.97 1.11
N MET A 16 27.38 6.16 0.93
CA MET A 16 27.36 5.02 0.03
C MET A 16 26.34 4.00 0.58
N VAL A 17 25.06 4.21 0.30
CA VAL A 17 24.05 3.19 0.52
C VAL A 17 24.12 2.21 -0.66
N SER A 18 24.38 0.95 -0.37
CA SER A 18 24.35 -0.12 -1.36
C SER A 18 22.94 -0.24 -1.90
N LEU A 19 22.74 -0.06 -3.22
CA LEU A 19 21.47 -0.35 -3.87
C LEU A 19 21.22 -1.86 -3.81
N ASN A 20 20.09 -2.28 -3.24
CA ASN A 20 19.75 -3.68 -2.96
C ASN A 20 19.34 -4.45 -4.20
N SER A 21 19.47 -4.16 -5.34
CA SER A 21 19.12 -4.78 -6.62
C SER A 21 18.29 -3.88 -7.53
N ASP A 22 18.42 -4.15 -8.82
CA ASP A 22 17.68 -3.42 -9.83
C ASP A 22 16.36 -4.14 -10.15
N PHE A 23 15.26 -3.41 -10.09
CA PHE A 23 13.94 -3.86 -10.52
C PHE A 23 13.49 -3.11 -11.77
N GLU A 24 12.71 -3.76 -12.62
CA GLU A 24 12.08 -3.05 -13.73
C GLU A 24 10.90 -2.22 -13.21
N VAL A 25 10.15 -2.78 -12.24
CA VAL A 25 9.00 -2.11 -11.63
C VAL A 25 9.08 -2.25 -10.11
N VAL A 26 8.99 -1.13 -9.40
CA VAL A 26 8.75 -1.12 -7.95
C VAL A 26 7.36 -0.56 -7.71
N ILE A 27 6.58 -1.26 -6.90
CA ILE A 27 5.21 -0.89 -6.55
C ILE A 27 5.17 -0.51 -5.08
N ALA A 28 4.78 0.71 -4.79
CA ALA A 28 4.65 1.21 -3.44
C ALA A 28 3.21 1.02 -2.95
N GLY A 29 3.03 0.10 -2.03
CA GLY A 29 1.77 -0.24 -1.38
C GLY A 29 1.32 -1.67 -1.64
N GLY A 30 1.15 -2.44 -0.54
CA GLY A 30 0.69 -3.83 -0.54
C GLY A 30 -0.83 -3.99 -0.45
N GLY A 31 -1.61 -2.95 -0.78
CA GLY A 31 -3.06 -3.03 -0.92
C GLY A 31 -3.50 -3.72 -2.20
N ILE A 32 -4.81 -3.93 -2.37
CA ILE A 32 -5.37 -4.66 -3.53
C ILE A 32 -4.93 -4.10 -4.88
N SER A 33 -4.81 -2.78 -4.99
CA SER A 33 -4.36 -2.11 -6.22
C SER A 33 -2.91 -2.44 -6.54
N GLY A 34 -2.03 -2.38 -5.53
CA GLY A 34 -0.61 -2.71 -5.69
C GLY A 34 -0.40 -4.19 -5.99
N LEU A 35 -1.10 -5.08 -5.30
CA LEU A 35 -1.04 -6.53 -5.53
C LEU A 35 -1.54 -6.91 -6.93
N THR A 36 -2.62 -6.26 -7.40
CA THR A 36 -3.12 -6.45 -8.77
C THR A 36 -2.11 -5.98 -9.81
N ALA A 37 -1.52 -4.79 -9.60
CA ALA A 37 -0.47 -4.26 -10.47
C ALA A 37 0.75 -5.19 -10.49
N ALA A 38 1.14 -5.76 -9.33
CA ALA A 38 2.24 -6.71 -9.22
C ALA A 38 1.98 -7.99 -10.00
N THR A 39 0.76 -8.55 -9.88
CA THR A 39 0.34 -9.73 -10.64
C THR A 39 0.48 -9.50 -12.15
N VAL A 40 -0.02 -8.37 -12.65
CA VAL A 40 0.05 -8.05 -14.07
C VAL A 40 1.49 -7.81 -14.51
N SER A 41 2.26 -7.02 -13.76
CA SER A 41 3.65 -6.69 -14.08
C SER A 41 4.53 -7.95 -14.14
N ALA A 42 4.42 -8.82 -13.13
CA ALA A 42 5.19 -10.06 -13.07
C ALA A 42 4.78 -11.05 -14.17
N ARG A 43 3.49 -11.19 -14.49
CA ARG A 43 3.01 -12.01 -15.62
C ARG A 43 3.52 -11.51 -16.97
N LEU A 44 3.81 -10.22 -17.11
CA LEU A 44 4.46 -9.65 -18.30
C LEU A 44 5.98 -9.86 -18.29
N GLY A 45 6.50 -10.67 -17.36
CA GLY A 45 7.92 -11.01 -17.24
C GLY A 45 8.79 -9.87 -16.69
N ARG A 46 8.19 -8.87 -16.03
CA ARG A 46 8.95 -7.77 -15.44
C ARG A 46 9.43 -8.15 -14.04
N LYS A 47 10.71 -7.89 -13.77
CA LYS A 47 11.26 -8.04 -12.42
C LYS A 47 10.59 -7.00 -11.52
N THR A 48 9.66 -7.46 -10.68
CA THR A 48 8.72 -6.63 -9.92
C THR A 48 8.93 -6.79 -8.43
N LEU A 49 9.05 -5.66 -7.70
CA LEU A 49 9.08 -5.60 -6.25
C LEU A 49 7.85 -4.85 -5.74
N VAL A 50 7.23 -5.37 -4.71
CA VAL A 50 6.17 -4.67 -3.95
C VAL A 50 6.71 -4.26 -2.59
N LEU A 51 6.70 -2.97 -2.31
CA LEU A 51 6.91 -2.44 -0.97
C LEU A 51 5.55 -2.42 -0.27
N ILE A 52 5.36 -3.33 0.68
CA ILE A 52 4.05 -3.56 1.31
C ILE A 52 3.64 -2.38 2.20
N GLY A 53 4.59 -1.81 2.93
CA GLY A 53 4.32 -0.84 3.97
C GLY A 53 3.93 -1.52 5.29
N ASP A 54 3.08 -0.86 6.08
CA ASP A 54 2.76 -1.32 7.44
C ASP A 54 1.91 -2.60 7.45
N MET A 55 1.04 -2.78 6.46
CA MET A 55 0.08 -3.88 6.46
C MET A 55 -0.25 -4.36 5.06
N LEU A 56 -0.11 -5.67 4.87
CA LEU A 56 -0.56 -6.35 3.67
C LEU A 56 -2.09 -6.26 3.54
N GLY A 57 -2.56 -5.94 2.33
CA GLY A 57 -3.98 -5.77 2.04
C GLY A 57 -4.50 -4.35 2.29
N GLY A 58 -3.75 -3.52 3.04
CA GLY A 58 -4.13 -2.14 3.33
C GLY A 58 -5.50 -2.07 4.01
N ASN A 59 -6.26 -1.02 3.71
CA ASN A 59 -7.56 -0.78 4.35
C ASN A 59 -8.60 -1.87 4.12
N LEU A 60 -8.45 -2.68 3.06
CA LEU A 60 -9.43 -3.75 2.77
C LEU A 60 -9.38 -4.89 3.76
N VAL A 61 -8.24 -5.12 4.41
CA VAL A 61 -8.07 -6.28 5.31
C VAL A 61 -9.05 -6.26 6.49
N SER A 62 -9.48 -5.08 6.91
CA SER A 62 -10.42 -4.89 8.03
C SER A 62 -11.89 -4.95 7.61
N ILE A 63 -12.20 -5.10 6.33
CA ILE A 63 -13.58 -5.16 5.84
C ILE A 63 -14.10 -6.59 5.96
N GLU A 64 -15.15 -6.79 6.76
CA GLU A 64 -15.73 -8.11 6.98
C GLU A 64 -16.41 -8.69 5.75
N LYS A 65 -16.98 -7.86 4.88
CA LYS A 65 -17.63 -8.29 3.65
C LYS A 65 -17.44 -7.26 2.54
N ILE A 66 -16.69 -7.64 1.51
CA ILE A 66 -16.53 -6.86 0.29
C ILE A 66 -17.53 -7.40 -0.72
N GLU A 67 -18.52 -6.60 -1.06
CA GLU A 67 -19.53 -6.93 -2.06
C GLU A 67 -19.14 -6.41 -3.44
N GLY A 68 -19.58 -7.10 -4.48
CA GLY A 68 -19.36 -6.67 -5.87
C GLY A 68 -17.93 -6.89 -6.39
N TYR A 69 -17.08 -7.64 -5.68
CA TYR A 69 -15.77 -7.98 -6.21
C TYR A 69 -15.89 -9.11 -7.25
N PRO A 70 -15.36 -8.95 -8.48
CA PRO A 70 -15.46 -9.94 -9.54
C PRO A 70 -14.96 -11.31 -9.11
N GLY A 71 -15.76 -12.37 -9.35
CA GLY A 71 -15.45 -13.73 -8.95
C GLY A 71 -16.02 -14.15 -7.57
N PHE A 72 -16.57 -13.20 -6.80
CA PHE A 72 -17.14 -13.46 -5.48
C PHE A 72 -18.57 -12.87 -5.38
N PRO A 73 -19.57 -13.53 -6.00
CA PRO A 73 -20.95 -12.99 -6.08
C PRO A 73 -21.62 -12.83 -4.71
N ASP A 74 -21.23 -13.67 -3.74
CA ASP A 74 -21.77 -13.62 -2.37
C ASP A 74 -20.95 -12.69 -1.45
N GLY A 75 -19.96 -12.02 -2.01
CA GLY A 75 -18.96 -11.23 -1.26
C GLY A 75 -17.83 -12.08 -0.69
N ILE A 76 -16.79 -11.39 -0.22
CA ILE A 76 -15.62 -12.01 0.41
C ILE A 76 -15.07 -11.09 1.50
N PRO A 77 -14.65 -11.62 2.66
CA PRO A 77 -13.92 -10.82 3.64
C PRO A 77 -12.58 -10.33 3.11
N GLY A 78 -12.18 -9.12 3.50
CA GLY A 78 -10.91 -8.55 3.06
C GLY A 78 -9.69 -9.35 3.52
N TYR A 79 -9.77 -9.91 4.73
CA TYR A 79 -8.70 -10.78 5.28
C TYR A 79 -8.56 -12.11 4.53
N ASP A 80 -9.56 -12.54 3.76
CA ASP A 80 -9.48 -13.71 2.87
C ASP A 80 -9.05 -13.29 1.46
N LEU A 81 -9.58 -12.17 0.94
CA LEU A 81 -9.26 -11.69 -0.41
C LEU A 81 -7.81 -11.28 -0.58
N CYS A 82 -7.28 -10.51 0.38
CA CYS A 82 -5.93 -9.95 0.24
C CYS A 82 -4.83 -11.01 0.15
N PRO A 83 -4.82 -12.07 0.97
CA PRO A 83 -3.88 -13.18 0.82
C PRO A 83 -4.00 -13.92 -0.51
N LEU A 84 -5.22 -14.09 -1.05
CA LEU A 84 -5.42 -14.74 -2.35
C LEU A 84 -4.78 -13.93 -3.49
N VAL A 85 -4.94 -12.61 -3.46
CA VAL A 85 -4.34 -11.74 -4.49
C VAL A 85 -2.82 -11.66 -4.32
N GLN A 86 -2.32 -11.66 -3.08
CA GLN A 86 -0.87 -11.74 -2.82
C GLN A 86 -0.29 -13.05 -3.38
N ALA A 87 -0.93 -14.18 -3.11
CA ALA A 87 -0.50 -15.48 -3.61
C ALA A 87 -0.40 -15.48 -5.15
N GLN A 88 -1.40 -14.92 -5.85
CA GLN A 88 -1.35 -14.79 -7.31
C GLN A 88 -0.17 -13.94 -7.80
N ALA A 89 0.16 -12.85 -7.10
CA ALA A 89 1.31 -12.02 -7.44
C ALA A 89 2.64 -12.75 -7.19
N ALA A 90 2.74 -13.49 -6.09
CA ALA A 90 3.91 -14.31 -5.76
C ALA A 90 4.11 -15.44 -6.78
N GLU A 91 3.05 -16.16 -7.13
CA GLU A 91 3.08 -17.20 -8.18
C GLU A 91 3.49 -16.65 -9.55
N ALA A 92 3.14 -15.40 -9.84
CA ALA A 92 3.57 -14.72 -11.05
C ALA A 92 5.05 -14.28 -11.01
N GLY A 93 5.72 -14.36 -9.86
CA GLY A 93 7.13 -14.03 -9.67
C GLY A 93 7.39 -12.63 -9.10
N ALA A 94 6.38 -11.97 -8.51
CA ALA A 94 6.61 -10.72 -7.80
C ALA A 94 7.34 -10.98 -6.46
N GLU A 95 8.31 -10.11 -6.16
CA GLU A 95 9.03 -10.08 -4.89
C GLU A 95 8.36 -9.09 -3.93
N PHE A 96 8.51 -9.31 -2.63
CA PHE A 96 7.86 -8.51 -1.59
C PHE A 96 8.86 -8.07 -0.53
N ASP A 97 8.73 -6.82 -0.09
CA ASP A 97 9.46 -6.28 1.05
C ASP A 97 8.47 -5.53 1.97
N MET A 98 8.64 -5.67 3.28
CA MET A 98 7.79 -5.02 4.28
C MET A 98 8.12 -3.54 4.49
N THR A 99 9.05 -3.03 3.70
CA THR A 99 9.47 -1.62 3.76
C THR A 99 8.35 -0.69 3.30
N MET A 100 8.17 0.43 4.01
CA MET A 100 7.35 1.54 3.57
C MET A 100 8.16 2.46 2.65
N LEU A 101 7.53 2.99 1.60
CA LEU A 101 8.14 4.03 0.77
C LEU A 101 8.28 5.34 1.55
N ASP A 102 9.50 5.84 1.70
CA ASP A 102 9.78 7.15 2.29
C ASP A 102 10.03 8.21 1.23
N THR A 103 10.91 7.90 0.27
CA THR A 103 11.32 8.88 -0.75
C THR A 103 11.47 8.27 -2.13
N LEU A 104 11.19 9.09 -3.14
CA LEU A 104 11.47 8.82 -4.54
C LEU A 104 12.43 9.88 -5.07
N ARG A 105 13.54 9.42 -5.65
CA ARG A 105 14.51 10.30 -6.29
C ARG A 105 14.68 9.90 -7.75
N PRO A 106 14.51 10.84 -8.69
CA PRO A 106 14.70 10.55 -10.11
C PRO A 106 16.16 10.28 -10.43
N LEU A 107 16.39 9.38 -11.37
CA LEU A 107 17.65 9.12 -12.05
C LEU A 107 17.49 9.43 -13.54
N PRO A 108 18.57 9.58 -14.31
CA PRO A 108 18.50 9.75 -15.76
C PRO A 108 17.71 8.65 -16.50
N GLN A 109 17.66 7.44 -15.93
CA GLN A 109 16.96 6.29 -16.51
C GLN A 109 16.22 5.50 -15.42
N GLY A 110 15.33 6.17 -14.69
CA GLY A 110 14.52 5.52 -13.65
C GLY A 110 14.50 6.26 -12.32
N TRP A 111 14.47 5.51 -11.22
CA TRP A 111 14.22 6.01 -9.89
C TRP A 111 15.08 5.30 -8.85
N VAL A 112 15.47 6.01 -7.81
CA VAL A 112 15.84 5.40 -6.52
C VAL A 112 14.61 5.46 -5.63
N VAL A 113 14.22 4.31 -5.16
CA VAL A 113 13.10 4.10 -4.24
C VAL A 113 13.69 3.78 -2.88
N SER A 114 13.41 4.58 -1.87
CA SER A 114 13.99 4.41 -0.53
C SER A 114 12.90 4.23 0.51
N GLY A 115 13.17 3.36 1.48
CA GLY A 115 12.35 3.15 2.67
C GLY A 115 13.21 2.63 3.82
N GLY A 116 13.20 3.33 4.94
CA GLY A 116 14.08 3.02 6.06
C GLY A 116 15.55 2.98 5.64
N VAL A 117 16.19 1.83 5.82
CA VAL A 117 17.58 1.58 5.42
C VAL A 117 17.71 0.97 4.02
N GLN A 118 16.61 0.63 3.40
CA GLN A 118 16.58 -0.05 2.09
C GLN A 118 16.54 0.95 0.94
N GLN A 119 17.27 0.64 -0.13
CA GLN A 119 17.21 1.42 -1.37
C GLN A 119 17.21 0.48 -2.57
N TYR A 120 16.34 0.76 -3.52
CA TYR A 120 16.16 -0.01 -4.75
C TYR A 120 16.26 0.91 -5.95
N ALA A 121 16.93 0.46 -7.01
CA ALA A 121 16.83 1.10 -8.31
C ALA A 121 15.65 0.50 -9.08
N ALA A 122 14.85 1.36 -9.69
CA ALA A 122 13.69 0.96 -10.48
C ALA A 122 13.65 1.71 -11.81
N ARG A 123 13.23 1.03 -12.89
CA ARG A 123 12.97 1.71 -14.17
C ARG A 123 11.65 2.46 -14.14
N ALA A 124 10.66 1.89 -13.48
CA ALA A 124 9.34 2.49 -13.28
C ALA A 124 8.86 2.28 -11.85
N VAL A 125 8.04 3.20 -11.36
CA VAL A 125 7.41 3.11 -10.04
C VAL A 125 5.91 3.26 -10.20
N ILE A 126 5.15 2.38 -9.52
CA ILE A 126 3.71 2.48 -9.41
C ILE A 126 3.38 2.88 -7.98
N LEU A 127 2.71 4.01 -7.80
CA LEU A 127 2.24 4.48 -6.51
C LEU A 127 0.83 3.92 -6.26
N ALA A 128 0.73 3.00 -5.30
CA ALA A 128 -0.51 2.36 -4.85
C ALA A 128 -0.64 2.49 -3.33
N THR A 129 -0.22 3.62 -2.78
CA THR A 129 -0.03 3.87 -1.35
C THR A 129 -1.35 3.95 -0.56
N GLY A 130 -2.50 3.93 -1.24
CA GLY A 130 -3.80 3.97 -0.61
C GLY A 130 -4.12 5.34 0.00
N THR A 131 -4.96 5.30 1.02
CA THR A 131 -5.42 6.49 1.76
C THR A 131 -5.39 6.24 3.26
N THR A 132 -5.18 7.29 4.02
CA THR A 132 -5.37 7.30 5.47
C THR A 132 -6.57 8.19 5.81
N MET A 133 -7.25 7.85 6.89
CA MET A 133 -8.31 8.71 7.40
C MET A 133 -7.72 10.03 7.89
N LYS A 134 -8.43 11.12 7.60
CA LYS A 134 -8.02 12.44 8.06
C LYS A 134 -8.55 12.66 9.47
N GLU A 135 -7.66 12.96 10.38
CA GLU A 135 -8.02 13.33 11.75
C GLU A 135 -8.57 14.76 11.81
N LEU A 136 -9.46 15.01 12.76
CA LEU A 136 -9.95 16.37 13.08
C LEU A 136 -8.91 17.15 13.88
N GLY A 137 -8.05 16.46 14.62
CA GLY A 137 -7.04 17.03 15.50
C GLY A 137 -7.64 17.65 16.78
N VAL A 138 -8.78 17.15 17.21
CA VAL A 138 -9.43 17.64 18.44
C VAL A 138 -9.05 16.80 19.66
N PRO A 139 -9.01 17.40 20.87
CA PRO A 139 -8.70 16.64 22.09
C PRO A 139 -9.64 15.46 22.29
N GLY A 140 -9.08 14.29 22.59
CA GLY A 140 -9.83 13.06 22.87
C GLY A 140 -10.22 12.25 21.63
N GLU A 141 -9.96 12.74 20.40
CA GLU A 141 -10.32 12.01 19.18
C GLU A 141 -9.73 10.61 19.18
N LEU A 142 -8.42 10.49 19.33
CA LEU A 142 -7.73 9.19 19.31
C LEU A 142 -8.06 8.33 20.53
N ASP A 143 -8.20 8.96 21.70
CA ASP A 143 -8.50 8.24 22.96
C ASP A 143 -9.88 7.60 22.96
N LEU A 144 -10.82 8.16 22.20
CA LEU A 144 -12.22 7.74 22.15
C LEU A 144 -12.56 6.89 20.92
N VAL A 145 -11.60 6.55 20.07
CA VAL A 145 -11.82 5.62 18.95
C VAL A 145 -12.35 4.29 19.49
N GLY A 146 -13.48 3.83 18.93
CA GLY A 146 -14.21 2.65 19.41
C GLY A 146 -14.94 2.83 20.74
N ARG A 147 -14.91 4.04 21.33
CA ARG A 147 -15.59 4.38 22.61
C ARG A 147 -16.43 5.66 22.53
N GLY A 148 -16.82 6.04 21.32
CA GLY A 148 -17.61 7.25 21.05
C GLY A 148 -17.18 7.98 19.80
N VAL A 149 -15.96 7.79 19.33
CA VAL A 149 -15.49 8.22 18.01
C VAL A 149 -15.47 7.02 17.08
N SER A 150 -16.15 7.13 15.95
CA SER A 150 -16.24 6.11 14.91
C SER A 150 -15.79 6.69 13.57
N HIS A 151 -15.07 5.90 12.80
CA HIS A 151 -14.70 6.18 11.42
C HIS A 151 -15.40 5.25 10.41
N CYS A 152 -16.28 4.36 10.90
CA CYS A 152 -17.03 3.42 10.07
C CYS A 152 -18.49 3.40 10.49
N ALA A 153 -19.33 4.17 9.79
CA ALA A 153 -20.75 4.24 10.12
C ALA A 153 -21.43 2.87 10.04
N SER A 154 -21.17 2.11 8.96
CA SER A 154 -21.75 0.78 8.77
C SER A 154 -21.31 -0.24 9.82
N CYS A 155 -20.07 -0.12 10.34
CA CYS A 155 -19.55 -1.01 11.38
C CYS A 155 -20.17 -0.72 12.76
N ASP A 156 -20.27 0.57 13.11
CA ASP A 156 -20.61 1.01 14.47
C ASP A 156 -22.07 1.46 14.65
N ALA A 157 -22.83 1.63 13.56
CA ALA A 157 -24.23 2.04 13.62
C ALA A 157 -25.09 1.17 14.55
N PRO A 158 -24.92 -0.16 14.62
CA PRO A 158 -25.67 -0.99 15.57
C PRO A 158 -25.43 -0.62 17.03
N LEU A 159 -24.21 -0.17 17.38
CA LEU A 159 -23.80 0.23 18.73
C LEU A 159 -24.33 1.62 19.11
N LEU A 160 -24.65 2.43 18.09
CA LEU A 160 -25.08 3.81 18.24
C LEU A 160 -26.60 3.99 18.09
N ARG A 161 -27.35 2.87 17.98
CA ARG A 161 -28.82 2.91 17.87
C ARG A 161 -29.42 3.65 19.04
N ASP A 162 -30.38 4.53 18.75
CA ASP A 162 -31.11 5.37 19.70
C ASP A 162 -30.20 6.35 20.49
N ARG A 163 -28.99 6.64 19.96
CA ARG A 163 -28.11 7.64 20.53
C ARG A 163 -28.12 8.92 19.69
N VAL A 164 -27.85 10.04 20.35
CA VAL A 164 -27.59 11.30 19.67
C VAL A 164 -26.13 11.25 19.17
N VAL A 165 -25.95 11.34 17.85
CA VAL A 165 -24.64 11.31 17.20
C VAL A 165 -24.42 12.61 16.43
N ALA A 166 -23.16 13.04 16.36
CA ALA A 166 -22.72 14.12 15.49
C ALA A 166 -21.91 13.53 14.33
N VAL A 167 -22.27 13.90 13.12
CA VAL A 167 -21.51 13.53 11.93
C VAL A 167 -20.62 14.71 11.53
N VAL A 168 -19.32 14.48 11.40
CA VAL A 168 -18.35 15.50 11.05
C VAL A 168 -17.78 15.19 9.68
N GLY A 169 -18.09 16.04 8.70
CA GLY A 169 -17.69 15.89 7.31
C GLY A 169 -18.87 16.04 6.36
N GLY A 170 -18.57 16.07 5.07
CA GLY A 170 -19.56 16.20 3.99
C GLY A 170 -19.20 15.39 2.75
N GLY A 171 -18.32 14.40 2.89
CA GLY A 171 -18.00 13.44 1.83
C GLY A 171 -18.88 12.19 1.90
N ASP A 172 -18.64 11.23 1.00
CA ASP A 172 -19.42 10.00 0.88
C ASP A 172 -19.55 9.23 2.21
N SER A 173 -18.46 9.14 2.98
CA SER A 173 -18.47 8.45 4.28
C SER A 173 -19.33 9.14 5.35
N ALA A 174 -19.66 10.42 5.17
CA ALA A 174 -20.55 11.13 6.09
C ALA A 174 -22.03 10.98 5.69
N LEU A 175 -22.30 10.54 4.46
CA LEU A 175 -23.64 10.36 3.92
C LEU A 175 -24.12 8.91 4.00
N GLN A 176 -23.23 7.96 4.27
CA GLN A 176 -23.55 6.55 4.54
C GLN A 176 -24.26 6.37 5.86
#